data_fc65a33e889e2a561ad17c93fa250368
#
_entry.id   fc65a33e889e2a561ad17c93fa250368
#
_cell.length_a   1.000
_cell.length_b   1.000
_cell.length_c   1.000
_cell.angle_alpha   90.00
_cell.angle_beta   90.00
_cell.angle_gamma   90.00
#
_symmetry.space_group_name_H-M   'P 1'
#
loop_
_entity.id
_entity.type
_entity.pdbx_description
1 polymer ?
#
loop_
_entity_poly.entity_id
_entity_poly.type
_entity_poly.pdbx_seq_one_letter_code
_entity_poly.pdbx_strand_id
1 'polypeptide(L)'
;EAPKKAEEKPKEPEQPKRRGRPPKEDKDKAAALKPKAPAQKPEKAVKKEPEKKTAPTVQAAPAPKESEKPKDAPRRGKEQIVYIKLNELHAFKNHPFEVRDDEEMRAMVSSVKDKGVTQPAIVRPREDGGYEIVSGHRRQKASELAGYADMPCIVRNLTDDEAITQMVEDNLNQREEILPSERAKALKMQLEAIKHQGSRTSGQIDPKDAGKRSNEIVAERNKMAVKQVQRYIRLNELVPDLMKLMDEKKLGFTTAVELSYIGKKNQNYI
;
A
#
# COMPACT_ATOMS: atom_id res chain seq x y z
N GLU A 1 -81.64 -4.47 -19.75
CA GLU A 1 -81.25 -5.83 -19.33
C GLU A 1 -79.78 -6.05 -19.67
N ALA A 2 -78.96 -6.05 -18.65
CA ALA A 2 -77.54 -6.38 -18.73
C ALA A 2 -77.29 -7.67 -17.93
N PRO A 3 -76.54 -8.64 -18.42
CA PRO A 3 -76.08 -9.72 -17.55
C PRO A 3 -74.74 -9.39 -16.93
N LYS A 4 -74.67 -9.67 -15.63
CA LYS A 4 -73.49 -9.62 -14.76
C LYS A 4 -72.37 -10.51 -15.27
N LYS A 5 -71.13 -9.97 -15.31
CA LYS A 5 -69.91 -10.72 -15.54
C LYS A 5 -69.16 -10.89 -14.22
N ALA A 6 -68.88 -12.16 -13.91
CA ALA A 6 -68.28 -12.59 -12.64
C ALA A 6 -66.83 -12.12 -12.51
N GLU A 7 -66.44 -11.78 -11.26
CA GLU A 7 -65.11 -11.48 -10.84
C GLU A 7 -64.24 -12.76 -10.80
N GLU A 8 -63.16 -12.70 -11.51
CA GLU A 8 -62.12 -13.75 -11.47
C GLU A 8 -60.95 -13.21 -10.63
N LYS A 9 -60.66 -13.86 -9.50
CA LYS A 9 -59.57 -13.54 -8.58
C LYS A 9 -58.23 -13.87 -9.20
N PRO A 10 -57.20 -13.03 -9.04
CA PRO A 10 -55.82 -13.36 -9.50
C PRO A 10 -55.20 -14.44 -8.64
N LYS A 11 -54.62 -15.43 -9.30
CA LYS A 11 -53.81 -16.50 -8.71
C LYS A 11 -52.46 -15.96 -8.25
N GLU A 12 -52.13 -16.28 -7.02
CA GLU A 12 -50.84 -16.07 -6.35
C GLU A 12 -49.71 -16.87 -7.05
N PRO A 13 -48.51 -16.34 -7.27
CA PRO A 13 -47.41 -17.09 -7.88
C PRO A 13 -46.75 -18.00 -6.85
N GLU A 14 -46.67 -19.28 -7.19
CA GLU A 14 -46.01 -20.35 -6.44
C GLU A 14 -44.48 -20.05 -6.29
N GLN A 15 -43.98 -20.21 -5.06
CA GLN A 15 -42.56 -20.16 -4.73
C GLN A 15 -41.82 -21.43 -5.18
N PRO A 16 -40.57 -21.33 -5.71
CA PRO A 16 -39.82 -22.53 -6.08
C PRO A 16 -39.25 -23.23 -4.84
N LYS A 17 -39.48 -24.54 -4.79
CA LYS A 17 -39.02 -25.48 -3.74
C LYS A 17 -37.49 -25.49 -3.62
N ARG A 18 -37.00 -25.25 -2.43
CA ARG A 18 -35.59 -25.43 -2.01
C ARG A 18 -35.19 -26.89 -2.13
N ARG A 19 -34.18 -27.21 -2.92
CA ARG A 19 -33.50 -28.50 -2.97
C ARG A 19 -32.71 -28.72 -1.68
N GLY A 20 -32.99 -29.84 -1.01
CA GLY A 20 -32.40 -30.27 0.23
C GLY A 20 -30.90 -30.60 0.10
N ARG A 21 -30.20 -30.34 1.17
CA ARG A 21 -28.79 -30.66 1.41
C ARG A 21 -28.69 -32.14 1.81
N PRO A 22 -27.73 -32.94 1.30
CA PRO A 22 -27.54 -34.32 1.73
C PRO A 22 -26.93 -34.40 3.15
N PRO A 23 -27.19 -35.49 3.89
CA PRO A 23 -26.78 -35.62 5.29
C PRO A 23 -25.30 -35.95 5.45
N LYS A 24 -24.74 -35.47 6.57
CA LYS A 24 -23.39 -35.84 7.05
C LYS A 24 -23.47 -37.25 7.63
N GLU A 25 -22.56 -38.11 7.19
CA GLU A 25 -22.29 -39.38 7.88
C GLU A 25 -21.27 -39.14 9.01
N ASP A 26 -21.69 -39.49 10.22
CA ASP A 26 -20.84 -39.67 11.41
C ASP A 26 -20.04 -40.96 11.27
N LYS A 27 -18.75 -40.89 11.57
CA LYS A 27 -17.99 -42.07 12.03
C LYS A 27 -17.09 -41.68 13.17
N ASP A 28 -17.62 -41.89 14.38
CA ASP A 28 -16.88 -42.11 15.59
C ASP A 28 -16.07 -43.41 15.52
N LYS A 29 -14.89 -43.38 16.11
CA LYS A 29 -14.22 -44.32 17.02
C LYS A 29 -12.73 -44.05 17.00
N ALA A 30 -12.23 -43.47 18.07
CA ALA A 30 -11.81 -44.08 19.34
C ALA A 30 -10.43 -44.74 19.34
N ALA A 31 -9.64 -44.29 20.27
CA ALA A 31 -8.62 -44.92 21.12
C ALA A 31 -7.21 -44.35 20.89
N ALA A 32 -6.77 -43.49 21.78
CA ALA A 32 -6.02 -43.72 23.02
C ALA A 32 -4.62 -44.34 22.79
N LEU A 33 -3.59 -43.59 23.18
CA LEU A 33 -2.58 -43.93 24.17
C LEU A 33 -1.38 -42.94 24.13
N LYS A 34 -1.23 -42.26 25.26
CA LYS A 34 0.02 -41.63 25.74
C LYS A 34 0.87 -42.73 26.42
N PRO A 35 2.03 -42.48 27.00
CA PRO A 35 3.14 -41.55 26.78
C PRO A 35 4.53 -42.22 26.80
N LYS A 36 5.63 -41.48 26.61
CA LYS A 36 6.86 -41.57 27.40
C LYS A 36 7.98 -40.68 26.86
N ALA A 37 8.39 -39.72 27.66
CA ALA A 37 9.77 -39.32 27.83
C ALA A 37 10.38 -40.26 28.89
N PRO A 38 11.70 -40.29 29.20
CA PRO A 38 12.68 -39.23 29.21
C PRO A 38 14.17 -39.65 28.94
N ALA A 39 15.07 -38.66 29.08
CA ALA A 39 16.45 -38.73 29.58
C ALA A 39 17.52 -39.22 28.60
N GLN A 40 18.73 -38.71 28.52
CA GLN A 40 19.67 -38.10 29.47
C GLN A 40 20.85 -37.52 28.71
N LYS A 41 21.46 -36.48 29.28
CA LYS A 41 22.83 -36.00 29.04
C LYS A 41 23.88 -37.09 29.32
N PRO A 42 25.13 -36.95 28.88
CA PRO A 42 26.10 -36.39 29.80
C PRO A 42 27.11 -35.38 29.22
N GLU A 43 27.55 -34.56 30.14
CA GLU A 43 28.70 -33.68 30.23
C GLU A 43 30.05 -34.34 29.92
N LYS A 44 31.00 -33.46 29.53
CA LYS A 44 32.36 -33.28 30.10
C LYS A 44 33.07 -32.20 29.28
N ALA A 45 33.38 -31.11 29.85
CA ALA A 45 34.39 -30.63 30.79
C ALA A 45 35.58 -29.95 30.09
N VAL A 46 35.61 -28.61 30.27
CA VAL A 46 36.67 -27.77 30.86
C VAL A 46 38.07 -27.81 30.25
N LYS A 47 38.56 -26.66 29.78
CA LYS A 47 39.81 -26.00 30.19
C LYS A 47 39.96 -24.58 29.57
N LYS A 48 39.83 -23.59 30.43
CA LYS A 48 40.73 -22.48 30.82
C LYS A 48 41.55 -21.75 29.76
N GLU A 49 41.26 -20.44 29.79
CA GLU A 49 42.03 -19.20 29.48
C GLU A 49 43.55 -19.25 29.59
N PRO A 50 44.31 -18.28 28.99
CA PRO A 50 44.33 -16.94 29.58
C PRO A 50 44.39 -15.76 28.60
N GLU A 51 44.01 -14.62 29.19
CA GLU A 51 44.06 -13.24 28.72
C GLU A 51 45.34 -12.79 28.04
N LYS A 52 45.21 -11.90 27.04
CA LYS A 52 46.18 -10.85 26.81
C LYS A 52 45.46 -9.56 26.32
N LYS A 53 45.50 -8.58 27.19
CA LYS A 53 45.13 -7.17 26.93
C LYS A 53 46.12 -6.61 25.90
N THR A 54 45.59 -5.92 24.87
CA THR A 54 46.29 -4.79 24.24
C THR A 54 45.26 -3.75 23.81
N ALA A 55 45.58 -2.49 24.17
CA ALA A 55 44.81 -1.30 24.07
C ALA A 55 44.56 -0.79 22.61
N PRO A 56 43.63 0.16 22.39
CA PRO A 56 43.17 0.50 21.07
C PRO A 56 44.09 1.50 20.37
N THR A 57 44.46 1.14 19.17
CA THR A 57 45.12 2.06 18.23
C THR A 57 44.02 2.86 17.51
N VAL A 58 43.99 4.14 17.78
CA VAL A 58 43.20 5.13 17.05
C VAL A 58 43.70 5.18 15.61
N GLN A 59 42.95 4.68 14.67
CA GLN A 59 43.18 4.93 13.26
C GLN A 59 42.28 6.07 12.77
N ALA A 60 42.98 7.06 12.19
CA ALA A 60 42.43 8.27 11.62
C ALA A 60 41.29 8.05 10.63
N ALA A 61 40.29 8.91 10.67
CA ALA A 61 39.20 9.00 9.70
C ALA A 61 39.76 9.22 8.28
N PRO A 62 39.27 8.50 7.27
CA PRO A 62 39.52 8.85 5.88
C PRO A 62 38.65 10.05 5.49
N ALA A 63 39.26 10.97 4.72
CA ALA A 63 38.69 12.18 4.15
C ALA A 63 37.37 11.95 3.39
N PRO A 64 36.52 12.99 3.24
CA PRO A 64 35.24 12.89 2.56
C PRO A 64 35.46 12.55 1.09
N LYS A 65 35.00 11.36 0.68
CA LYS A 65 34.95 10.97 -0.73
C LYS A 65 33.85 11.77 -1.40
N GLU A 66 34.22 12.36 -2.56
CA GLU A 66 33.34 12.98 -3.54
C GLU A 66 32.03 12.19 -3.69
N SER A 67 30.94 12.94 -3.88
CA SER A 67 29.59 12.42 -4.12
C SER A 67 29.60 11.42 -5.29
N GLU A 68 29.67 10.13 -4.97
CA GLU A 68 29.48 9.07 -5.98
C GLU A 68 28.04 9.20 -6.51
N LYS A 69 27.92 9.29 -7.83
CA LYS A 69 26.61 9.19 -8.50
C LYS A 69 25.88 7.95 -8.02
N PRO A 70 24.53 8.01 -7.85
CA PRO A 70 23.74 6.89 -7.38
C PRO A 70 24.04 5.63 -8.19
N LYS A 71 24.41 4.53 -7.52
CA LYS A 71 24.68 3.27 -8.18
C LYS A 71 23.37 2.61 -8.57
N ASP A 72 23.24 2.26 -9.86
CA ASP A 72 22.11 1.48 -10.35
C ASP A 72 21.96 0.16 -9.60
N ALA A 73 20.80 -0.04 -8.96
CA ALA A 73 20.49 -1.29 -8.28
C ALA A 73 19.91 -2.32 -9.27
N PRO A 74 20.34 -3.59 -9.23
CA PRO A 74 19.84 -4.60 -10.15
C PRO A 74 18.36 -4.91 -9.91
N ARG A 75 17.56 -4.99 -10.97
CA ARG A 75 16.10 -5.24 -10.94
C ARG A 75 15.69 -6.60 -10.34
N ARG A 76 16.63 -7.54 -10.12
CA ARG A 76 16.41 -8.91 -9.61
C ARG A 76 17.56 -9.43 -8.74
N GLY A 77 18.19 -8.57 -7.92
CA GLY A 77 19.17 -8.98 -6.91
C GLY A 77 18.53 -9.13 -5.53
N LYS A 78 19.25 -9.75 -4.57
CA LYS A 78 18.87 -9.67 -3.16
C LYS A 78 18.80 -8.19 -2.78
N GLU A 79 17.62 -7.74 -2.34
CA GLU A 79 17.43 -6.36 -1.89
C GLU A 79 18.37 -6.10 -0.72
N GLN A 80 19.21 -5.10 -0.87
CA GLN A 80 20.15 -4.68 0.18
C GLN A 80 19.58 -3.42 0.86
N ILE A 81 19.61 -3.43 2.18
CA ILE A 81 19.27 -2.26 2.97
C ILE A 81 20.50 -1.36 3.03
N VAL A 82 20.36 -0.13 2.58
CA VAL A 82 21.39 0.91 2.58
C VAL A 82 20.92 2.06 3.45
N TYR A 83 21.79 2.58 4.32
CA TYR A 83 21.49 3.79 5.10
C TYR A 83 21.78 5.00 4.23
N ILE A 84 20.76 5.83 4.01
CA ILE A 84 20.82 7.04 3.20
C ILE A 84 20.52 8.24 4.08
N LYS A 85 21.29 9.31 3.90
CA LYS A 85 21.11 10.57 4.66
C LYS A 85 19.77 11.20 4.31
N LEU A 86 19.08 11.74 5.32
CA LEU A 86 17.76 12.36 5.12
C LEU A 86 17.79 13.55 4.16
N ASN A 87 18.92 14.27 4.07
CA ASN A 87 19.10 15.39 3.14
C ASN A 87 19.27 14.97 1.67
N GLU A 88 19.55 13.69 1.40
CA GLU A 88 19.63 13.12 0.05
C GLU A 88 18.30 12.52 -0.40
N LEU A 89 17.30 12.48 0.51
CA LEU A 89 15.97 11.93 0.25
C LEU A 89 15.01 13.04 -0.15
N HIS A 90 14.42 12.93 -1.32
CA HIS A 90 13.46 13.89 -1.86
C HIS A 90 12.07 13.28 -1.94
N ALA A 91 11.05 14.09 -1.66
CA ALA A 91 9.67 13.65 -1.78
C ALA A 91 9.31 13.34 -3.25
N PHE A 92 8.42 12.38 -3.46
CA PHE A 92 7.91 12.03 -4.79
C PHE A 92 7.15 13.21 -5.40
N LYS A 93 7.41 13.48 -6.67
CA LYS A 93 6.72 14.54 -7.42
C LYS A 93 5.22 14.25 -7.51
N ASN A 94 4.39 15.23 -7.12
CA ASN A 94 2.93 15.10 -7.12
C ASN A 94 2.39 13.96 -6.24
N HIS A 95 3.03 13.72 -5.08
CA HIS A 95 2.58 12.71 -4.13
C HIS A 95 1.11 12.93 -3.73
N PRO A 96 0.21 11.95 -3.92
CA PRO A 96 -1.23 12.13 -3.68
C PRO A 96 -1.62 12.07 -2.20
N PHE A 97 -0.77 11.50 -1.34
CA PHE A 97 -1.04 11.29 0.07
C PHE A 97 -0.32 12.34 0.92
N GLU A 98 -1.05 13.04 1.76
CA GLU A 98 -0.47 14.03 2.66
C GLU A 98 0.21 13.37 3.87
N VAL A 99 1.34 13.94 4.27
CA VAL A 99 2.00 13.58 5.53
C VAL A 99 1.49 14.52 6.61
N ARG A 100 0.50 14.05 7.38
CA ARG A 100 -0.14 14.82 8.44
C ARG A 100 0.59 14.61 9.76
N ASP A 101 0.57 15.64 10.60
CA ASP A 101 1.01 15.55 11.99
C ASP A 101 -0.19 15.14 12.87
N ASP A 102 -0.56 13.87 12.75
CA ASP A 102 -1.63 13.23 13.50
C ASP A 102 -1.09 12.42 14.69
N GLU A 103 -1.99 11.85 15.48
CA GLU A 103 -1.62 11.01 16.63
C GLU A 103 -0.81 9.78 16.20
N GLU A 104 -1.12 9.21 15.02
CA GLU A 104 -0.36 8.11 14.45
C GLU A 104 1.09 8.53 14.11
N MET A 105 1.30 9.78 13.63
CA MET A 105 2.64 10.29 13.38
C MET A 105 3.43 10.42 14.68
N ARG A 106 2.81 10.91 15.76
CA ARG A 106 3.47 11.03 17.07
C ARG A 106 3.83 9.67 17.64
N ALA A 107 2.92 8.68 17.52
CA ALA A 107 3.20 7.30 17.89
C ALA A 107 4.34 6.69 17.07
N MET A 108 4.38 6.99 15.76
CA MET A 108 5.47 6.56 14.89
C MET A 108 6.81 7.21 15.30
N VAL A 109 6.84 8.50 15.60
CA VAL A 109 8.04 9.20 16.08
C VAL A 109 8.55 8.58 17.39
N SER A 110 7.66 8.28 18.35
CA SER A 110 8.05 7.60 19.58
C SER A 110 8.63 6.20 19.29
N SER A 111 7.98 5.42 18.44
CA SER A 111 8.49 4.11 18.05
C SER A 111 9.85 4.16 17.36
N VAL A 112 10.06 5.18 16.50
CA VAL A 112 11.35 5.40 15.81
C VAL A 112 12.44 5.80 16.81
N LYS A 113 12.13 6.63 17.81
CA LYS A 113 13.09 6.97 18.89
C LYS A 113 13.51 5.76 19.70
N ASP A 114 12.58 4.88 20.01
CA ASP A 114 12.82 3.73 20.90
C ASP A 114 13.52 2.56 20.17
N LYS A 115 13.13 2.28 18.92
CA LYS A 115 13.53 1.06 18.19
C LYS A 115 14.25 1.33 16.87
N GLY A 116 14.36 2.60 16.46
CA GLY A 116 14.80 2.98 15.12
C GLY A 116 13.73 2.67 14.06
N VAL A 117 14.09 2.88 12.80
CA VAL A 117 13.23 2.56 11.65
C VAL A 117 13.30 1.06 11.37
N THR A 118 12.27 0.33 11.75
CA THR A 118 12.21 -1.15 11.61
C THR A 118 11.93 -1.60 10.19
N GLN A 119 11.18 -0.82 9.41
CA GLN A 119 10.84 -1.12 8.02
C GLN A 119 11.54 -0.14 7.09
N PRO A 120 12.42 -0.58 6.16
CA PRO A 120 13.12 0.31 5.25
C PRO A 120 12.17 1.02 4.29
N ALA A 121 12.52 2.25 3.88
CA ALA A 121 11.84 2.96 2.81
C ALA A 121 12.25 2.42 1.44
N ILE A 122 11.36 2.54 0.45
CA ILE A 122 11.69 2.24 -0.94
C ILE A 122 12.00 3.55 -1.64
N VAL A 123 13.18 3.62 -2.26
CA VAL A 123 13.67 4.81 -2.94
C VAL A 123 14.19 4.46 -4.33
N ARG A 124 14.19 5.44 -5.24
CA ARG A 124 14.83 5.32 -6.54
C ARG A 124 15.87 6.41 -6.76
N PRO A 125 16.96 6.15 -7.53
CA PRO A 125 17.93 7.19 -7.86
C PRO A 125 17.29 8.26 -8.75
N ARG A 126 17.71 9.53 -8.55
CA ARG A 126 17.34 10.67 -9.39
C ARG A 126 18.47 11.01 -10.36
N GLU A 127 18.10 11.55 -11.52
CA GLU A 127 19.06 12.05 -12.51
C GLU A 127 19.85 13.26 -11.99
N ASP A 128 19.18 14.11 -11.18
CA ASP A 128 19.77 15.32 -10.57
C ASP A 128 20.64 15.03 -9.32
N GLY A 129 20.79 13.75 -8.96
CA GLY A 129 21.47 13.30 -7.74
C GLY A 129 20.50 13.09 -6.58
N GLY A 130 20.96 12.32 -5.57
CA GLY A 130 20.12 11.88 -4.46
C GLY A 130 19.08 10.84 -4.86
N TYR A 131 18.09 10.66 -3.99
CA TYR A 131 17.07 9.62 -4.14
C TYR A 131 15.67 10.18 -3.97
N GLU A 132 14.73 9.70 -4.76
CA GLU A 132 13.31 10.01 -4.61
C GLU A 132 12.61 8.89 -3.85
N ILE A 133 11.82 9.26 -2.84
CA ILE A 133 11.10 8.31 -2.00
C ILE A 133 9.85 7.84 -2.75
N VAL A 134 9.77 6.55 -3.02
CA VAL A 134 8.59 5.90 -3.59
C VAL A 134 7.61 5.47 -2.49
N SER A 135 8.13 4.88 -1.40
CA SER A 135 7.32 4.45 -0.25
C SER A 135 8.06 4.74 1.05
N GLY A 136 7.39 5.38 2.02
CA GLY A 136 7.94 5.64 3.33
C GLY A 136 8.10 7.11 3.71
N HIS A 137 7.38 8.04 3.09
CA HIS A 137 7.40 9.49 3.41
C HIS A 137 7.13 9.78 4.89
N ARG A 138 6.16 9.06 5.51
CA ARG A 138 5.89 9.20 6.96
C ARG A 138 7.07 8.74 7.81
N ARG A 139 7.78 7.67 7.39
CA ARG A 139 8.98 7.16 8.09
C ARG A 139 10.13 8.14 7.98
N GLN A 140 10.33 8.77 6.82
CA GLN A 140 11.31 9.85 6.65
C GLN A 140 10.99 11.01 7.62
N LYS A 141 9.73 11.48 7.63
CA LYS A 141 9.32 12.58 8.51
C LYS A 141 9.48 12.22 9.99
N ALA A 142 9.11 10.99 10.37
CA ALA A 142 9.30 10.50 11.74
C ALA A 142 10.79 10.42 12.13
N SER A 143 11.67 10.00 11.21
CA SER A 143 13.13 9.98 11.43
C SER A 143 13.70 11.38 11.62
N GLU A 144 13.25 12.34 10.81
CA GLU A 144 13.62 13.75 10.94
C GLU A 144 13.21 14.32 12.32
N LEU A 145 11.96 14.10 12.73
CA LEU A 145 11.43 14.53 14.03
C LEU A 145 12.05 13.78 15.21
N ALA A 146 12.54 12.57 14.99
CA ALA A 146 13.26 11.79 15.99
C ALA A 146 14.73 12.22 16.13
N GLY A 147 15.27 13.05 15.20
CA GLY A 147 16.64 13.55 15.21
C GLY A 147 17.68 12.63 14.59
N TYR A 148 17.27 11.66 13.76
CA TYR A 148 18.18 10.80 13.00
C TYR A 148 18.77 11.58 11.80
N ALA A 149 20.03 11.28 11.46
CA ALA A 149 20.70 11.86 10.29
C ALA A 149 20.46 11.03 9.02
N ASP A 150 20.20 9.73 9.16
CA ASP A 150 19.99 8.76 8.08
C ASP A 150 18.84 7.80 8.41
N MET A 151 18.41 7.04 7.40
CA MET A 151 17.41 6.01 7.57
C MET A 151 17.66 4.82 6.65
N PRO A 152 17.21 3.61 7.03
CA PRO A 152 17.34 2.43 6.18
C PRO A 152 16.43 2.52 4.96
N CYS A 153 17.00 2.32 3.77
CA CYS A 153 16.32 2.37 2.48
C CYS A 153 16.67 1.16 1.62
N ILE A 154 15.76 0.78 0.74
CA ILE A 154 15.97 -0.16 -0.34
C ILE A 154 15.96 0.64 -1.64
N VAL A 155 17.07 0.57 -2.38
CA VAL A 155 17.20 1.27 -3.67
C VAL A 155 16.69 0.37 -4.78
N ARG A 156 15.70 0.85 -5.54
CA ARG A 156 15.15 0.17 -6.72
C ARG A 156 15.21 1.09 -7.93
N ASN A 157 15.64 0.55 -9.07
CA ASN A 157 15.54 1.25 -10.36
C ASN A 157 14.14 1.07 -10.91
N LEU A 158 13.28 2.06 -10.66
CA LEU A 158 11.89 2.10 -11.10
C LEU A 158 11.69 3.21 -12.11
N THR A 159 10.97 2.93 -13.17
CA THR A 159 10.43 3.96 -14.05
C THR A 159 9.37 4.79 -13.33
N ASP A 160 8.98 5.94 -13.87
CA ASP A 160 7.93 6.79 -13.26
C ASP A 160 6.63 6.03 -13.06
N ASP A 161 6.20 5.27 -14.07
CA ASP A 161 4.97 4.50 -14.04
C ASP A 161 5.02 3.35 -13.01
N GLU A 162 6.16 2.66 -12.90
CA GLU A 162 6.39 1.62 -11.89
C GLU A 162 6.40 2.22 -10.48
N ALA A 163 7.06 3.36 -10.30
CA ALA A 163 7.13 4.04 -9.02
C ALA A 163 5.75 4.53 -8.55
N ILE A 164 4.94 5.12 -9.45
CA ILE A 164 3.55 5.51 -9.16
C ILE A 164 2.73 4.29 -8.74
N THR A 165 2.83 3.19 -9.49
CA THR A 165 2.09 1.96 -9.21
C THR A 165 2.47 1.41 -7.83
N GLN A 166 3.77 1.28 -7.53
CA GLN A 166 4.27 0.81 -6.23
C GLN A 166 3.82 1.72 -5.09
N MET A 167 3.95 3.05 -5.25
CA MET A 167 3.54 4.02 -4.24
C MET A 167 2.04 3.91 -3.92
N VAL A 168 1.19 3.78 -4.93
CA VAL A 168 -0.26 3.67 -4.73
C VAL A 168 -0.63 2.35 -4.06
N GLU A 169 -0.08 1.24 -4.51
CA GLU A 169 -0.33 -0.09 -3.94
C GLU A 169 0.10 -0.17 -2.47
N ASP A 170 1.29 0.34 -2.14
CA ASP A 170 1.78 0.34 -0.76
C ASP A 170 0.88 1.15 0.17
N ASN A 171 0.44 2.35 -0.26
CA ASN A 171 -0.43 3.18 0.56
C ASN A 171 -1.85 2.62 0.67
N LEU A 172 -2.49 2.23 -0.45
CA LEU A 172 -3.87 1.74 -0.43
C LEU A 172 -4.04 0.39 0.28
N ASN A 173 -2.99 -0.44 0.31
CA ASN A 173 -3.03 -1.74 0.98
C ASN A 173 -2.57 -1.71 2.44
N GLN A 174 -1.77 -0.71 2.85
CA GLN A 174 -1.16 -0.65 4.18
C GLN A 174 -1.83 0.35 5.12
N ARG A 175 -2.46 1.42 4.59
CA ARG A 175 -3.12 2.44 5.41
C ARG A 175 -4.61 2.12 5.59
N GLU A 176 -5.06 2.15 6.83
CA GLU A 176 -6.48 1.96 7.18
C GLU A 176 -7.31 3.20 6.85
N GLU A 177 -6.81 4.38 7.21
CA GLU A 177 -7.49 5.65 6.96
C GLU A 177 -6.81 6.45 5.85
N ILE A 178 -7.49 6.52 4.71
CA ILE A 178 -7.11 7.35 3.56
C ILE A 178 -8.31 8.20 3.19
N LEU A 179 -8.09 9.50 3.02
CA LEU A 179 -9.16 10.39 2.58
C LEU A 179 -9.69 9.99 1.20
N PRO A 180 -11.00 10.14 0.97
CA PRO A 180 -11.58 9.89 -0.34
C PRO A 180 -10.92 10.70 -1.47
N SER A 181 -10.51 11.93 -1.21
CA SER A 181 -9.78 12.79 -2.16
C SER A 181 -8.41 12.22 -2.53
N GLU A 182 -7.63 11.77 -1.53
CA GLU A 182 -6.33 11.15 -1.72
C GLU A 182 -6.46 9.86 -2.52
N ARG A 183 -7.43 9.00 -2.15
CA ARG A 183 -7.73 7.75 -2.86
C ARG A 183 -8.14 8.00 -4.30
N ALA A 184 -8.95 9.02 -4.56
CA ALA A 184 -9.37 9.40 -5.90
C ALA A 184 -8.19 9.83 -6.79
N LYS A 185 -7.30 10.69 -6.26
CA LYS A 185 -6.08 11.13 -6.94
C LYS A 185 -5.14 9.95 -7.21
N ALA A 186 -4.89 9.13 -6.20
CA ALA A 186 -3.99 7.97 -6.29
C ALA A 186 -4.45 6.98 -7.36
N LEU A 187 -5.73 6.57 -7.36
CA LEU A 187 -6.28 5.66 -8.35
C LEU A 187 -6.26 6.24 -9.78
N LYS A 188 -6.45 7.56 -9.92
CA LYS A 188 -6.33 8.23 -11.22
C LYS A 188 -4.89 8.18 -11.72
N MET A 189 -3.92 8.51 -10.88
CA MET A 189 -2.48 8.44 -11.23
C MET A 189 -2.06 7.02 -11.61
N GLN A 190 -2.48 6.01 -10.86
CA GLN A 190 -2.18 4.61 -11.17
C GLN A 190 -2.81 4.17 -12.50
N LEU A 191 -4.05 4.58 -12.76
CA LEU A 191 -4.70 4.28 -14.03
C LEU A 191 -3.96 4.90 -15.23
N GLU A 192 -3.49 6.13 -15.08
CA GLU A 192 -2.70 6.83 -16.11
C GLU A 192 -1.35 6.14 -16.33
N ALA A 193 -0.64 5.78 -15.26
CA ALA A 193 0.61 5.04 -15.32
C ALA A 193 0.45 3.69 -16.05
N ILE A 194 -0.57 2.91 -15.71
CA ILE A 194 -0.84 1.62 -16.38
C ILE A 194 -1.21 1.80 -17.86
N LYS A 195 -1.94 2.86 -18.22
CA LYS A 195 -2.23 3.18 -19.63
C LYS A 195 -0.96 3.55 -20.39
N HIS A 196 -0.05 4.32 -19.78
CA HIS A 196 1.23 4.68 -20.39
C HIS A 196 2.12 3.46 -20.62
N GLN A 197 2.20 2.55 -19.65
CA GLN A 197 2.91 1.28 -19.80
C GLN A 197 2.35 0.46 -20.96
N GLY A 198 1.04 0.32 -21.05
CA GLY A 198 0.39 -0.42 -22.13
C GLY A 198 0.56 0.19 -23.53
N SER A 199 0.79 1.51 -23.62
CA SER A 199 1.03 2.22 -24.87
C SER A 199 2.49 2.13 -25.35
N ARG A 200 3.46 2.08 -24.43
CA ARG A 200 4.90 2.10 -24.74
C ARG A 200 5.49 0.74 -25.09
N THR A 201 4.87 -0.34 -24.64
CA THR A 201 5.47 -1.66 -24.76
C THR A 201 4.42 -2.74 -25.00
N SER A 202 4.29 -3.18 -26.22
CA SER A 202 3.61 -4.43 -26.56
C SER A 202 4.31 -5.69 -26.00
N GLY A 203 5.35 -5.54 -25.14
CA GLY A 203 6.17 -6.63 -24.64
C GLY A 203 6.45 -6.67 -23.14
N GLN A 204 6.04 -5.67 -22.33
CA GLN A 204 6.37 -5.61 -20.90
C GLN A 204 5.14 -5.51 -19.96
N ILE A 205 3.97 -5.86 -20.45
CA ILE A 205 2.81 -6.06 -19.57
C ILE A 205 3.07 -7.35 -18.78
N ASP A 206 2.92 -7.29 -17.46
CA ASP A 206 3.00 -8.50 -16.61
C ASP A 206 2.10 -9.58 -17.24
N PRO A 207 2.56 -10.81 -17.43
CA PRO A 207 1.75 -11.89 -18.02
C PRO A 207 0.39 -12.08 -17.34
N LYS A 208 0.28 -11.69 -16.06
CA LYS A 208 -0.98 -11.72 -15.29
C LYS A 208 -1.99 -10.67 -15.75
N ASP A 209 -1.53 -9.57 -16.33
CA ASP A 209 -2.35 -8.44 -16.76
C ASP A 209 -2.66 -8.47 -18.27
N ALA A 210 -2.11 -9.46 -19.00
CA ALA A 210 -2.32 -9.61 -20.42
C ALA A 210 -3.81 -9.77 -20.76
N GLY A 211 -4.32 -8.94 -21.65
CA GLY A 211 -5.70 -8.95 -22.12
C GLY A 211 -6.72 -8.27 -21.20
N LYS A 212 -6.32 -7.80 -20.00
CA LYS A 212 -7.19 -7.05 -19.09
C LYS A 212 -7.23 -5.56 -19.46
N ARG A 213 -8.35 -4.90 -19.17
CA ARG A 213 -8.47 -3.45 -19.31
C ARG A 213 -7.74 -2.76 -18.14
N SER A 214 -7.18 -1.58 -18.35
CA SER A 214 -6.44 -0.84 -17.30
C SER A 214 -7.25 -0.65 -16.02
N ASN A 215 -8.57 -0.43 -16.09
CA ASN A 215 -9.43 -0.35 -14.91
C ASN A 215 -9.56 -1.67 -14.14
N GLU A 216 -9.50 -2.81 -14.84
CA GLU A 216 -9.54 -4.13 -14.23
C GLU A 216 -8.24 -4.44 -13.51
N ILE A 217 -7.10 -4.05 -14.11
CA ILE A 217 -5.78 -4.18 -13.49
C ILE A 217 -5.69 -3.35 -12.21
N VAL A 218 -6.12 -2.07 -12.25
CA VAL A 218 -6.17 -1.21 -11.06
C VAL A 218 -7.05 -1.81 -9.97
N ALA A 219 -8.22 -2.33 -10.34
CA ALA A 219 -9.17 -2.92 -9.41
C ALA A 219 -8.59 -4.16 -8.70
N GLU A 220 -7.96 -5.05 -9.47
CA GLU A 220 -7.35 -6.27 -8.95
C GLU A 220 -6.17 -5.97 -8.01
N ARG A 221 -5.26 -5.06 -8.40
CA ARG A 221 -4.09 -4.67 -7.60
C ARG A 221 -4.48 -4.04 -6.27
N ASN A 222 -5.56 -3.25 -6.25
CA ASN A 222 -6.06 -2.60 -5.04
C ASN A 222 -7.19 -3.37 -4.33
N LYS A 223 -7.49 -4.61 -4.74
CA LYS A 223 -8.53 -5.47 -4.14
C LYS A 223 -9.91 -4.80 -4.09
N MET A 224 -10.24 -4.04 -5.13
CA MET A 224 -11.48 -3.26 -5.24
C MET A 224 -12.33 -3.74 -6.42
N ALA A 225 -13.65 -3.48 -6.38
CA ALA A 225 -14.49 -3.69 -7.54
C ALA A 225 -14.23 -2.62 -8.63
N VAL A 226 -14.25 -2.99 -9.91
CA VAL A 226 -14.00 -2.07 -11.05
C VAL A 226 -14.92 -0.85 -11.00
N LYS A 227 -16.21 -1.04 -10.68
CA LYS A 227 -17.18 0.06 -10.54
C LYS A 227 -16.79 1.03 -9.41
N GLN A 228 -16.21 0.53 -8.33
CA GLN A 228 -15.77 1.35 -7.21
C GLN A 228 -14.55 2.20 -7.59
N VAL A 229 -13.57 1.61 -8.29
CA VAL A 229 -12.43 2.34 -8.85
C VAL A 229 -12.90 3.47 -9.76
N GLN A 230 -13.83 3.19 -10.68
CA GLN A 230 -14.38 4.21 -11.58
C GLN A 230 -15.07 5.35 -10.81
N ARG A 231 -15.83 5.03 -9.76
CA ARG A 231 -16.47 6.05 -8.90
C ARG A 231 -15.45 6.94 -8.20
N TYR A 232 -14.39 6.36 -7.62
CA TYR A 232 -13.31 7.14 -7.01
C TYR A 232 -12.61 8.04 -8.04
N ILE A 233 -12.26 7.50 -9.20
CA ILE A 233 -11.62 8.30 -10.26
C ILE A 233 -12.53 9.45 -10.69
N ARG A 234 -13.83 9.22 -10.76
CA ARG A 234 -14.81 10.26 -11.13
C ARG A 234 -14.85 11.43 -10.15
N LEU A 235 -14.57 11.20 -8.85
CA LEU A 235 -14.51 12.26 -7.85
C LEU A 235 -13.49 13.36 -8.17
N ASN A 236 -12.45 13.07 -8.98
CA ASN A 236 -11.49 14.09 -9.42
C ASN A 236 -12.12 15.21 -10.28
N GLU A 237 -13.36 15.05 -10.71
CA GLU A 237 -14.12 16.07 -11.43
C GLU A 237 -14.90 17.02 -10.49
N LEU A 238 -14.89 16.77 -9.18
CA LEU A 238 -15.48 17.68 -8.20
C LEU A 238 -14.63 18.94 -8.04
N VAL A 239 -15.31 20.05 -7.73
CA VAL A 239 -14.64 21.27 -7.29
C VAL A 239 -14.01 21.07 -5.89
N PRO A 240 -12.92 21.80 -5.56
CA PRO A 240 -12.19 21.59 -4.32
C PRO A 240 -13.05 21.69 -3.05
N ASP A 241 -14.03 22.60 -3.04
CA ASP A 241 -14.89 22.81 -1.87
C ASP A 241 -15.80 21.61 -1.59
N LEU A 242 -16.42 21.02 -2.62
CA LEU A 242 -17.20 19.80 -2.48
C LEU A 242 -16.34 18.59 -2.10
N MET A 243 -15.12 18.53 -2.62
CA MET A 243 -14.16 17.49 -2.25
C MET A 243 -13.80 17.58 -0.76
N LYS A 244 -13.56 18.79 -0.25
CA LYS A 244 -13.28 19.05 1.16
C LYS A 244 -14.45 18.64 2.06
N LEU A 245 -15.69 18.99 1.68
CA LEU A 245 -16.89 18.56 2.42
C LEU A 245 -17.02 17.03 2.50
N MET A 246 -16.60 16.32 1.45
CA MET A 246 -16.59 14.86 1.46
C MET A 246 -15.49 14.32 2.39
N ASP A 247 -14.31 14.90 2.40
CA ASP A 247 -13.21 14.51 3.29
C ASP A 247 -13.57 14.78 4.77
N GLU A 248 -14.34 15.86 5.04
CA GLU A 248 -14.89 16.17 6.36
C GLU A 248 -16.10 15.29 6.75
N LYS A 249 -16.48 14.32 5.92
CA LYS A 249 -17.64 13.42 6.11
C LYS A 249 -19.00 14.17 6.14
N LYS A 250 -19.05 15.42 5.69
CA LYS A 250 -20.28 16.21 5.58
C LYS A 250 -21.07 15.90 4.30
N LEU A 251 -20.37 15.45 3.26
CA LEU A 251 -20.95 15.03 1.99
C LEU A 251 -20.75 13.52 1.81
N GLY A 252 -21.85 12.78 1.59
CA GLY A 252 -21.81 11.34 1.38
C GLY A 252 -21.15 10.96 0.04
N PHE A 253 -20.43 9.84 0.01
CA PHE A 253 -19.70 9.35 -1.17
C PHE A 253 -20.59 9.22 -2.42
N THR A 254 -21.80 8.66 -2.30
CA THR A 254 -22.72 8.46 -3.43
C THR A 254 -23.16 9.80 -4.01
N THR A 255 -23.57 10.74 -3.14
CA THR A 255 -23.97 12.10 -3.54
C THR A 255 -22.82 12.84 -4.20
N ALA A 256 -21.59 12.73 -3.67
CA ALA A 256 -20.40 13.31 -4.26
C ALA A 256 -20.13 12.77 -5.68
N VAL A 257 -20.29 11.46 -5.89
CA VAL A 257 -20.17 10.85 -7.22
C VAL A 257 -21.25 11.40 -8.18
N GLU A 258 -22.47 11.56 -7.74
CA GLU A 258 -23.55 12.13 -8.59
C GLU A 258 -23.27 13.60 -8.92
N LEU A 259 -22.85 14.41 -7.94
CA LEU A 259 -22.45 15.79 -8.16
C LEU A 259 -21.28 15.92 -9.16
N SER A 260 -20.38 14.95 -9.20
CA SER A 260 -19.27 14.96 -10.15
C SER A 260 -19.69 14.88 -11.63
N TYR A 261 -20.93 14.49 -11.92
CA TYR A 261 -21.48 14.52 -13.28
C TYR A 261 -22.00 15.90 -13.70
N ILE A 262 -22.17 16.81 -12.76
CA ILE A 262 -22.54 18.20 -13.02
C ILE A 262 -21.27 18.94 -13.48
N GLY A 263 -21.41 19.84 -14.48
CA GLY A 263 -20.29 20.66 -14.94
C GLY A 263 -19.74 21.55 -13.82
N LYS A 264 -18.42 21.72 -13.75
CA LYS A 264 -17.70 22.46 -12.67
C LYS A 264 -18.28 23.87 -12.42
N LYS A 265 -18.74 24.56 -13.47
CA LYS A 265 -19.39 25.87 -13.30
C LYS A 265 -20.66 25.82 -12.43
N ASN A 266 -21.44 24.76 -12.61
CA ASN A 266 -22.71 24.61 -11.88
C ASN A 266 -22.48 24.02 -10.47
N GLN A 267 -21.40 23.28 -10.26
CA GLN A 267 -21.02 22.79 -8.93
C GLN A 267 -20.70 23.95 -7.96
N ASN A 268 -20.21 25.10 -8.46
CA ASN A 268 -19.90 26.27 -7.63
C ASN A 268 -21.15 26.99 -7.09
N TYR A 269 -22.35 26.65 -7.55
CA TYR A 269 -23.61 27.21 -7.07
C TYR A 269 -24.30 26.32 -6.02
N ILE A 270 -23.73 25.17 -5.73
CA ILE A 270 -24.23 24.20 -4.75
C ILE A 270 -23.55 24.42 -3.39
#